data_cde3a8767250d8858c4d49d6efa86066
#
_entry.id   cde3a8767250d8858c4d49d6efa86066
#
_cell.length_a   1.000
_cell.length_b   1.000
_cell.length_c   1.000
_cell.angle_alpha   90.00
_cell.angle_beta   90.00
_cell.angle_gamma   90.00
#
_symmetry.space_group_name_H-M   'P 1'
#
loop_
_entity.id
_entity.type
_entity.pdbx_description
1 polymer ?
#
loop_
_entity_poly.entity_id
_entity_poly.type
_entity_poly.pdbx_seq_one_letter_code
_entity_poly.pdbx_strand_id
1 'polypeptide(L)'
;MTDTTLAYYTARWKDLVRRYESADVLDLHALLASSFPPGARLLELGCGSGRDAAHMLASGFDVTASDAVQEMIDAAAAYHPALAGRLCRLCMPRDLTPSLGSFDGVYAVATFMHLTRPAIQDVFSRIRHILIPEGRLFFSVPLHRDDVAADEFDAKGRRFTAMTHADWTGICRHNGFDIITAATTSDGLGRESFAWLNCLAVSGRG
;
A
#
# COMPACT_ATOMS: atom_id res chain seq x y z
N MET A 1 -5.32 2.43 -11.15
CA MET A 1 -4.21 3.37 -11.40
C MET A 1 -4.42 3.99 -12.77
N THR A 2 -4.04 5.24 -13.02
CA THR A 2 -4.15 5.87 -14.34
C THR A 2 -3.03 5.36 -15.25
N ASP A 3 -3.27 5.36 -16.57
CA ASP A 3 -2.28 4.89 -17.56
C ASP A 3 -0.96 5.66 -17.48
N THR A 4 -1.02 6.99 -17.22
CA THR A 4 0.16 7.84 -17.06
C THR A 4 0.99 7.49 -15.82
N THR A 5 0.34 7.18 -14.69
CA THR A 5 1.02 6.74 -13.47
C THR A 5 1.70 5.38 -13.69
N LEU A 6 1.01 4.44 -14.34
CA LEU A 6 1.58 3.14 -14.68
C LEU A 6 2.79 3.29 -15.60
N ALA A 7 2.66 4.09 -16.67
CA ALA A 7 3.74 4.38 -17.61
C ALA A 7 4.98 4.97 -16.92
N TYR A 8 4.79 5.90 -15.95
CA TYR A 8 5.89 6.45 -15.18
C TYR A 8 6.66 5.36 -14.40
N TYR A 9 5.94 4.50 -13.67
CA TYR A 9 6.57 3.44 -12.87
C TYR A 9 7.25 2.40 -13.77
N THR A 10 6.63 2.02 -14.87
CA THR A 10 7.23 1.12 -15.88
C THR A 10 8.51 1.71 -16.49
N ALA A 11 8.53 3.00 -16.83
CA ALA A 11 9.70 3.63 -17.44
C ALA A 11 10.86 3.89 -16.44
N ARG A 12 10.57 4.00 -15.15
CA ARG A 12 11.53 4.45 -14.12
C ARG A 12 11.84 3.40 -13.06
N TRP A 13 11.41 2.17 -13.22
CA TRP A 13 11.51 1.13 -12.20
C TRP A 13 12.92 0.96 -11.62
N LYS A 14 13.98 1.02 -12.45
CA LYS A 14 15.37 0.83 -11.99
C LYS A 14 15.81 1.89 -10.98
N ASP A 15 15.47 3.16 -11.24
CA ASP A 15 15.83 4.26 -10.35
C ASP A 15 14.97 4.25 -9.09
N LEU A 16 13.69 3.87 -9.24
CA LEU A 16 12.76 3.76 -8.13
C LEU A 16 13.13 2.64 -7.18
N VAL A 17 13.47 1.46 -7.68
CA VAL A 17 13.92 0.32 -6.88
C VAL A 17 15.16 0.70 -6.07
N ARG A 18 16.19 1.27 -6.70
CA ARG A 18 17.40 1.72 -5.97
C ARG A 18 17.07 2.71 -4.85
N ARG A 19 16.17 3.67 -5.12
CA ARG A 19 15.73 4.64 -4.12
C ARG A 19 14.95 4.00 -2.98
N TYR A 20 14.07 3.02 -3.27
CA TYR A 20 13.29 2.34 -2.24
C TYR A 20 14.18 1.49 -1.34
N GLU A 21 15.13 0.76 -1.90
CA GLU A 21 16.08 -0.05 -1.16
C GLU A 21 17.04 0.78 -0.26
N SER A 22 17.35 2.02 -0.66
CA SER A 22 18.22 2.91 0.12
C SER A 22 17.52 3.75 1.18
N ALA A 23 16.18 3.70 1.24
CA ALA A 23 15.42 4.51 2.19
C ALA A 23 15.48 3.93 3.62
N ASP A 24 15.68 4.79 4.62
CA ASP A 24 15.51 4.41 6.01
C ASP A 24 14.00 4.33 6.33
N VAL A 25 13.55 3.15 6.73
CA VAL A 25 12.14 2.84 7.01
C VAL A 25 11.97 2.02 8.29
N LEU A 26 12.93 2.08 9.20
CA LEU A 26 12.90 1.30 10.45
C LEU A 26 11.61 1.52 11.24
N ASP A 27 11.17 2.77 11.39
CA ASP A 27 9.94 3.11 12.12
C ASP A 27 8.69 2.55 11.41
N LEU A 28 8.65 2.60 10.07
CA LEU A 28 7.57 2.03 9.29
C LEU A 28 7.54 0.50 9.44
N HIS A 29 8.67 -0.15 9.38
CA HIS A 29 8.78 -1.60 9.56
C HIS A 29 8.32 -2.05 10.96
N ALA A 30 8.72 -1.33 12.00
CA ALA A 30 8.25 -1.58 13.37
C ALA A 30 6.72 -1.40 13.48
N LEU A 31 6.19 -0.35 12.85
CA LEU A 31 4.75 -0.09 12.82
C LEU A 31 3.98 -1.19 12.06
N LEU A 32 4.47 -1.62 10.89
CA LEU A 32 3.87 -2.71 10.12
C LEU A 32 3.86 -4.02 10.92
N ALA A 33 4.99 -4.41 11.50
CA ALA A 33 5.09 -5.65 12.27
C ALA A 33 4.16 -5.67 13.50
N SER A 34 3.99 -4.52 14.16
CA SER A 34 3.06 -4.39 15.31
C SER A 34 1.59 -4.33 14.92
N SER A 35 1.29 -4.05 13.65
CA SER A 35 -0.09 -3.90 13.15
C SER A 35 -0.82 -5.22 12.99
N PHE A 36 -0.12 -6.36 12.88
CA PHE A 36 -0.72 -7.65 12.58
C PHE A 36 -0.38 -8.69 13.65
N PRO A 37 -1.25 -9.69 13.87
CA PRO A 37 -0.94 -10.82 14.75
C PRO A 37 0.28 -11.60 14.25
N PRO A 38 1.13 -12.14 15.13
CA PRO A 38 2.27 -12.96 14.73
C PRO A 38 1.88 -14.12 13.81
N GLY A 39 2.63 -14.33 12.73
CA GLY A 39 2.37 -15.40 11.77
C GLY A 39 1.20 -15.14 10.81
N ALA A 40 0.58 -13.98 10.87
CA ALA A 40 -0.56 -13.63 10.00
C ALA A 40 -0.23 -13.80 8.51
N ARG A 41 -1.22 -14.26 7.74
CA ARG A 41 -1.18 -14.30 6.29
C ARG A 41 -1.54 -12.93 5.72
N LEU A 42 -0.60 -12.30 5.06
CA LEU A 42 -0.68 -10.92 4.62
C LEU A 42 -0.65 -10.77 3.10
N LEU A 43 -1.40 -9.79 2.58
CA LEU A 43 -1.29 -9.32 1.20
C LEU A 43 -0.75 -7.89 1.18
N GLU A 44 0.38 -7.68 0.51
CA GLU A 44 0.87 -6.34 0.18
C GLU A 44 0.34 -5.88 -1.18
N LEU A 45 -0.18 -4.65 -1.22
CA LEU A 45 -0.68 -4.01 -2.43
C LEU A 45 0.25 -2.87 -2.86
N GLY A 46 0.93 -3.03 -3.99
CA GLY A 46 1.92 -2.07 -4.50
C GLY A 46 3.28 -2.21 -3.82
N CYS A 47 3.86 -3.40 -3.86
CA CYS A 47 5.09 -3.73 -3.15
C CYS A 47 6.36 -3.04 -3.71
N GLY A 48 6.32 -2.48 -4.91
CA GLY A 48 7.47 -1.85 -5.54
C GLY A 48 8.68 -2.78 -5.62
N SER A 49 9.77 -2.44 -4.91
CA SER A 49 11.00 -3.26 -4.86
C SER A 49 10.88 -4.53 -4.02
N GLY A 50 9.78 -4.73 -3.28
CA GLY A 50 9.60 -5.87 -2.37
C GLY A 50 10.24 -5.71 -1.00
N ARG A 51 10.84 -4.54 -0.69
CA ARG A 51 11.54 -4.24 0.57
C ARG A 51 10.67 -4.52 1.80
N ASP A 52 9.44 -3.99 1.81
CA ASP A 52 8.54 -4.11 2.96
C ASP A 52 8.03 -5.56 3.10
N ALA A 53 7.69 -6.22 1.98
CA ALA A 53 7.34 -7.64 1.96
C ALA A 53 8.45 -8.54 2.49
N ALA A 54 9.70 -8.29 2.07
CA ALA A 54 10.85 -9.07 2.53
C ALA A 54 11.09 -8.91 4.02
N HIS A 55 10.94 -7.68 4.55
CA HIS A 55 11.02 -7.42 5.98
C HIS A 55 9.93 -8.17 6.75
N MET A 56 8.68 -8.09 6.30
CA MET A 56 7.56 -8.77 6.96
C MET A 56 7.71 -10.30 6.91
N LEU A 57 8.18 -10.85 5.79
CA LEU A 57 8.50 -12.28 5.69
C LEU A 57 9.60 -12.69 6.68
N ALA A 58 10.68 -11.90 6.78
CA ALA A 58 11.76 -12.14 7.74
C ALA A 58 11.31 -11.99 9.20
N SER A 59 10.26 -11.21 9.45
CA SER A 59 9.61 -11.04 10.75
C SER A 59 8.62 -12.17 11.10
N GLY A 60 8.51 -13.20 10.25
CA GLY A 60 7.72 -14.41 10.52
C GLY A 60 6.27 -14.37 10.02
N PHE A 61 5.91 -13.42 9.16
CA PHE A 61 4.58 -13.37 8.52
C PHE A 61 4.55 -14.23 7.24
N ASP A 62 3.37 -14.73 6.86
CA ASP A 62 3.16 -15.38 5.55
C ASP A 62 2.71 -14.31 4.54
N VAL A 63 3.65 -13.80 3.74
CA VAL A 63 3.42 -12.65 2.87
C VAL A 63 3.22 -13.07 1.42
N THR A 64 2.17 -12.55 0.80
CA THR A 64 2.02 -12.44 -0.66
C THR A 64 2.16 -10.96 -1.03
N ALA A 65 3.07 -10.63 -1.96
CA ALA A 65 3.30 -9.25 -2.37
C ALA A 65 2.90 -9.03 -3.83
N SER A 66 2.30 -7.89 -4.12
CA SER A 66 1.76 -7.59 -5.44
C SER A 66 2.10 -6.18 -5.92
N ASP A 67 2.28 -6.04 -7.24
CA ASP A 67 2.39 -4.74 -7.90
C ASP A 67 1.72 -4.79 -9.28
N ALA A 68 1.30 -3.63 -9.79
CA ALA A 68 0.71 -3.53 -11.12
C ALA A 68 1.76 -3.56 -12.24
N VAL A 69 3.00 -3.22 -11.93
CA VAL A 69 4.15 -3.11 -12.86
C VAL A 69 4.97 -4.38 -12.80
N GLN A 70 5.04 -5.12 -13.93
CA GLN A 70 5.77 -6.39 -14.00
C GLN A 70 7.25 -6.21 -13.67
N GLU A 71 7.86 -5.14 -14.13
CA GLU A 71 9.28 -4.84 -13.88
C GLU A 71 9.58 -4.62 -12.39
N MET A 72 8.60 -4.16 -11.59
CA MET A 72 8.73 -4.09 -10.13
C MET A 72 8.69 -5.48 -9.52
N ILE A 73 7.80 -6.35 -9.98
CA ILE A 73 7.73 -7.76 -9.54
C ILE A 73 9.05 -8.50 -9.83
N ASP A 74 9.58 -8.33 -11.04
CA ASP A 74 10.85 -8.96 -11.45
C ASP A 74 12.03 -8.43 -10.63
N ALA A 75 12.04 -7.12 -10.34
CA ALA A 75 13.05 -6.50 -9.49
C ALA A 75 12.93 -6.98 -8.03
N ALA A 76 11.71 -7.07 -7.49
CA ALA A 76 11.47 -7.58 -6.14
C ALA A 76 11.98 -9.02 -5.98
N ALA A 77 11.76 -9.88 -6.99
CA ALA A 77 12.29 -11.24 -7.00
C ALA A 77 13.82 -11.27 -7.03
N ALA A 78 14.45 -10.35 -7.77
CA ALA A 78 15.91 -10.28 -7.90
C ALA A 78 16.59 -9.72 -6.63
N TYR A 79 16.01 -8.69 -6.01
CA TYR A 79 16.53 -8.08 -4.79
C TYR A 79 16.27 -8.93 -3.54
N HIS A 80 15.13 -9.60 -3.50
CA HIS A 80 14.67 -10.38 -2.34
C HIS A 80 14.31 -11.83 -2.75
N PRO A 81 15.30 -12.71 -2.98
CA PRO A 81 15.04 -14.09 -3.40
C PRO A 81 14.13 -14.89 -2.47
N ALA A 82 14.04 -14.52 -1.19
CA ALA A 82 13.12 -15.13 -0.23
C ALA A 82 11.63 -14.93 -0.59
N LEU A 83 11.31 -13.96 -1.47
CA LEU A 83 9.96 -13.74 -1.99
C LEU A 83 9.61 -14.64 -3.19
N ALA A 84 10.48 -15.56 -3.58
CA ALA A 84 10.22 -16.51 -4.68
C ALA A 84 8.91 -17.29 -4.42
N GLY A 85 8.01 -17.29 -5.41
CA GLY A 85 6.68 -17.90 -5.30
C GLY A 85 5.64 -17.10 -4.48
N ARG A 86 6.01 -15.92 -3.98
CA ARG A 86 5.16 -15.04 -3.16
C ARG A 86 4.82 -13.72 -3.84
N LEU A 87 5.26 -13.53 -5.07
CA LEU A 87 5.07 -12.33 -5.86
C LEU A 87 4.01 -12.56 -6.94
N CYS A 88 3.10 -11.61 -7.13
CA CYS A 88 2.14 -11.65 -8.21
C CYS A 88 1.88 -10.26 -8.80
N ARG A 89 1.60 -10.24 -10.11
CA ARG A 89 1.12 -9.00 -10.75
C ARG A 89 -0.36 -8.80 -10.43
N LEU A 90 -0.72 -7.62 -9.90
CA LEU A 90 -2.09 -7.29 -9.52
C LEU A 90 -2.39 -5.82 -9.81
N CYS A 91 -3.38 -5.56 -10.65
CA CYS A 91 -3.83 -4.24 -11.03
C CYS A 91 -5.13 -3.87 -10.29
N MET A 92 -5.03 -2.99 -9.28
CA MET A 92 -6.20 -2.54 -8.51
C MET A 92 -7.10 -1.61 -9.32
N PRO A 93 -8.42 -1.65 -9.11
CA PRO A 93 -9.17 -2.58 -8.27
C PRO A 93 -9.49 -3.92 -8.94
N ARG A 94 -9.33 -4.02 -10.26
CA ARG A 94 -9.81 -5.12 -11.11
C ARG A 94 -9.45 -6.50 -10.61
N ASP A 95 -8.18 -6.71 -10.23
CA ASP A 95 -7.64 -8.02 -9.91
C ASP A 95 -7.78 -8.39 -8.42
N LEU A 96 -8.29 -7.47 -7.57
CA LEU A 96 -8.70 -7.78 -6.21
C LEU A 96 -10.01 -8.55 -6.21
N THR A 97 -9.92 -9.87 -6.20
CA THR A 97 -11.08 -10.78 -6.26
C THR A 97 -11.00 -11.84 -5.17
N PRO A 98 -12.12 -12.44 -4.74
CA PRO A 98 -12.12 -13.53 -3.77
C PRO A 98 -11.26 -14.74 -4.16
N SER A 99 -10.91 -14.91 -5.43
CA SER A 99 -10.02 -15.98 -5.90
C SER A 99 -8.59 -15.87 -5.39
N LEU A 100 -8.17 -14.71 -4.86
CA LEU A 100 -6.89 -14.54 -4.16
C LEU A 100 -6.83 -15.33 -2.85
N GLY A 101 -7.97 -15.77 -2.33
CA GLY A 101 -8.12 -16.42 -1.04
C GLY A 101 -8.43 -15.40 0.07
N SER A 102 -8.28 -15.86 1.32
CA SER A 102 -8.55 -15.05 2.51
C SER A 102 -7.24 -14.70 3.20
N PHE A 103 -7.17 -13.47 3.75
CA PHE A 103 -6.00 -12.93 4.44
C PHE A 103 -6.37 -12.47 5.85
N ASP A 104 -5.44 -12.62 6.79
CA ASP A 104 -5.54 -12.05 8.14
C ASP A 104 -5.29 -10.54 8.10
N GLY A 105 -4.52 -10.08 7.11
CA GLY A 105 -4.24 -8.67 6.90
C GLY A 105 -3.92 -8.29 5.47
N VAL A 106 -4.24 -7.04 5.14
CA VAL A 106 -3.83 -6.38 3.90
C VAL A 106 -3.10 -5.11 4.26
N TYR A 107 -1.99 -4.82 3.58
CA TYR A 107 -1.31 -3.53 3.76
C TYR A 107 -0.90 -2.90 2.43
N ALA A 108 -0.82 -1.57 2.44
CA ALA A 108 -0.43 -0.77 1.28
C ALA A 108 0.35 0.47 1.74
N VAL A 109 1.60 0.57 1.34
CA VAL A 109 2.47 1.71 1.68
C VAL A 109 2.64 2.59 0.44
N ALA A 110 2.27 3.86 0.53
CA ALA A 110 2.43 4.85 -0.52
C ALA A 110 1.84 4.42 -1.89
N THR A 111 0.66 3.79 -1.88
CA THR A 111 0.05 3.19 -3.08
C THR A 111 -1.33 3.76 -3.41
N PHE A 112 -2.25 3.82 -2.45
CA PHE A 112 -3.65 4.16 -2.71
C PHE A 112 -3.86 5.57 -3.27
N MET A 113 -2.97 6.51 -2.98
CA MET A 113 -3.03 7.87 -3.53
C MET A 113 -2.93 7.92 -5.07
N HIS A 114 -2.45 6.86 -5.70
CA HIS A 114 -2.36 6.76 -7.17
C HIS A 114 -3.65 6.30 -7.85
N LEU A 115 -4.68 6.03 -7.09
CA LEU A 115 -6.01 5.64 -7.58
C LEU A 115 -6.95 6.86 -7.58
N THR A 116 -7.97 6.85 -8.44
CA THR A 116 -9.06 7.83 -8.36
C THR A 116 -9.94 7.56 -7.13
N ARG A 117 -10.68 8.58 -6.63
CA ARG A 117 -11.62 8.39 -5.50
C ARG A 117 -12.59 7.22 -5.69
N PRO A 118 -13.25 7.04 -6.86
CA PRO A 118 -14.09 5.86 -7.09
C PRO A 118 -13.33 4.54 -7.04
N ALA A 119 -12.09 4.50 -7.57
CA ALA A 119 -11.27 3.30 -7.53
C ALA A 119 -10.79 2.97 -6.10
N ILE A 120 -10.50 3.98 -5.26
CA ILE A 120 -10.19 3.80 -3.84
C ILE A 120 -11.38 3.16 -3.13
N GLN A 121 -12.59 3.68 -3.36
CA GLN A 121 -13.82 3.13 -2.78
C GLN A 121 -14.01 1.65 -3.17
N ASP A 122 -13.83 1.30 -4.44
CA ASP A 122 -13.93 -0.09 -4.93
C ASP A 122 -12.84 -0.99 -4.33
N VAL A 123 -11.59 -0.50 -4.21
CA VAL A 123 -10.50 -1.23 -3.57
C VAL A 123 -10.82 -1.57 -2.11
N PHE A 124 -11.31 -0.61 -1.32
CA PHE A 124 -11.64 -0.84 0.09
C PHE A 124 -12.77 -1.84 0.24
N SER A 125 -13.83 -1.74 -0.60
CA SER A 125 -14.90 -2.74 -0.65
C SER A 125 -14.35 -4.14 -0.95
N ARG A 126 -13.47 -4.27 -1.94
CA ARG A 126 -12.86 -5.57 -2.32
C ARG A 126 -11.92 -6.11 -1.26
N ILE A 127 -11.13 -5.27 -0.61
CA ILE A 127 -10.29 -5.67 0.53
C ILE A 127 -11.15 -6.29 1.63
N ARG A 128 -12.33 -5.69 1.91
CA ARG A 128 -13.27 -6.24 2.91
C ARG A 128 -13.68 -7.68 2.60
N HIS A 129 -13.82 -8.04 1.31
CA HIS A 129 -14.24 -9.38 0.89
C HIS A 129 -13.11 -10.44 0.87
N ILE A 130 -11.85 -10.02 0.87
CA ILE A 130 -10.70 -10.93 0.94
C ILE A 130 -10.09 -11.02 2.34
N LEU A 131 -10.55 -10.21 3.28
CA LEU A 131 -10.18 -10.33 4.69
C LEU A 131 -11.08 -11.31 5.43
N ILE A 132 -10.48 -12.07 6.34
CA ILE A 132 -11.24 -12.84 7.33
C ILE A 132 -12.03 -11.89 8.26
N PRO A 133 -13.05 -12.38 9.00
CA PRO A 133 -13.65 -11.60 10.09
C PRO A 133 -12.57 -11.10 11.07
N GLU A 134 -12.65 -9.84 11.46
CA GLU A 134 -11.64 -9.16 12.29
C GLU A 134 -10.23 -9.05 11.65
N GLY A 135 -10.12 -9.33 10.34
CA GLY A 135 -8.90 -9.09 9.57
C GLY A 135 -8.54 -7.61 9.51
N ARG A 136 -7.26 -7.30 9.37
CA ARG A 136 -6.75 -5.94 9.50
C ARG A 136 -6.33 -5.33 8.17
N LEU A 137 -6.59 -4.04 8.02
CA LEU A 137 -6.10 -3.21 6.92
C LEU A 137 -5.17 -2.15 7.47
N PHE A 138 -3.93 -2.13 6.99
CA PHE A 138 -3.00 -1.03 7.22
C PHE A 138 -2.72 -0.30 5.92
N PHE A 139 -2.69 1.04 5.96
CA PHE A 139 -2.20 1.82 4.81
C PHE A 139 -1.49 3.09 5.24
N SER A 140 -0.52 3.50 4.42
CA SER A 140 0.22 4.75 4.56
C SER A 140 0.06 5.60 3.29
N VAL A 141 -0.43 6.83 3.45
CA VAL A 141 -0.69 7.76 2.34
C VAL A 141 -0.31 9.20 2.71
N PRO A 142 0.17 10.02 1.76
CA PRO A 142 0.39 11.43 2.03
C PRO A 142 -0.95 12.16 2.16
N LEU A 143 -1.06 13.06 3.16
CA LEU A 143 -2.23 13.94 3.34
C LEU A 143 -2.11 15.23 2.55
N HIS A 144 -0.90 15.72 2.38
CA HIS A 144 -0.60 16.96 1.67
C HIS A 144 0.67 16.82 0.86
N ARG A 145 0.68 17.45 -0.33
CA ARG A 145 1.83 17.52 -1.23
C ARG A 145 1.79 18.84 -2.00
N ASP A 146 2.82 19.66 -1.83
CA ASP A 146 2.91 20.96 -2.52
C ASP A 146 3.29 20.83 -4.01
N ASP A 147 3.82 19.66 -4.41
CA ASP A 147 4.29 19.38 -5.78
C ASP A 147 3.22 18.74 -6.68
N VAL A 148 1.95 18.77 -6.26
CA VAL A 148 0.80 18.23 -7.00
C VAL A 148 -0.11 19.36 -7.44
N ALA A 149 -0.43 19.40 -8.73
CA ALA A 149 -1.32 20.39 -9.31
C ALA A 149 -2.80 20.16 -8.96
N ALA A 150 -3.65 21.15 -9.24
CA ALA A 150 -5.09 21.07 -8.93
C ALA A 150 -5.83 19.92 -9.66
N ASP A 151 -5.28 19.38 -10.75
CA ASP A 151 -5.77 18.21 -11.48
C ASP A 151 -5.35 16.86 -10.85
N GLU A 152 -4.73 16.91 -9.67
CA GLU A 152 -4.20 15.76 -8.92
C GLU A 152 -2.99 15.06 -9.59
N PHE A 153 -2.25 15.73 -10.49
CA PHE A 153 -1.04 15.18 -11.08
C PHE A 153 0.21 15.97 -10.67
N ASP A 154 1.30 15.24 -10.43
CA ASP A 154 2.61 15.89 -10.30
C ASP A 154 3.25 16.17 -11.67
N ALA A 155 4.34 16.92 -11.67
CA ALA A 155 5.09 17.27 -12.90
C ALA A 155 5.61 16.06 -13.70
N LYS A 156 5.53 14.85 -13.14
CA LYS A 156 5.95 13.59 -13.77
C LYS A 156 4.77 12.78 -14.30
N GLY A 157 3.54 13.29 -14.20
CA GLY A 157 2.32 12.66 -14.67
C GLY A 157 1.79 11.56 -13.74
N ARG A 158 2.26 11.50 -12.48
CA ARG A 158 1.70 10.59 -11.48
C ARG A 158 0.49 11.23 -10.81
N ARG A 159 -0.59 10.46 -10.67
CA ARG A 159 -1.73 10.88 -9.88
C ARG A 159 -1.41 10.83 -8.39
N PHE A 160 -1.88 11.86 -7.68
CA PHE A 160 -1.93 11.93 -6.23
C PHE A 160 -3.29 12.47 -5.81
N THR A 161 -4.25 11.59 -5.66
CA THR A 161 -5.62 11.96 -5.30
C THR A 161 -5.64 12.64 -3.94
N ALA A 162 -6.07 13.90 -3.95
CA ALA A 162 -6.10 14.74 -2.76
C ALA A 162 -7.25 14.30 -1.84
N MET A 163 -6.89 13.79 -0.66
CA MET A 163 -7.85 13.35 0.36
C MET A 163 -7.36 13.76 1.73
N THR A 164 -8.29 14.29 2.53
CA THR A 164 -8.03 14.65 3.93
C THR A 164 -7.98 13.41 4.82
N HIS A 165 -7.49 13.57 6.04
CA HIS A 165 -7.58 12.56 7.09
C HIS A 165 -9.02 12.04 7.27
N ALA A 166 -10.02 12.97 7.27
CA ALA A 166 -11.43 12.63 7.41
C ALA A 166 -11.96 11.83 6.21
N ASP A 167 -11.53 12.14 4.98
CA ASP A 167 -11.90 11.38 3.78
C ASP A 167 -11.42 9.92 3.89
N TRP A 168 -10.14 9.69 4.22
CA TRP A 168 -9.56 8.36 4.36
C TRP A 168 -10.25 7.52 5.43
N THR A 169 -10.43 8.10 6.63
CA THR A 169 -11.12 7.40 7.72
C THR A 169 -12.62 7.21 7.44
N GLY A 170 -13.23 8.13 6.69
CA GLY A 170 -14.60 8.00 6.21
C GLY A 170 -14.80 6.82 5.25
N ILE A 171 -13.88 6.64 4.30
CA ILE A 171 -13.89 5.49 3.39
C ILE A 171 -13.74 4.16 4.16
N CYS A 172 -12.86 4.10 5.15
CA CYS A 172 -12.75 2.92 6.01
C CYS A 172 -14.11 2.57 6.62
N ARG A 173 -14.73 3.52 7.33
CA ARG A 173 -16.02 3.29 8.00
C ARG A 173 -17.14 2.91 7.03
N HIS A 174 -17.19 3.60 5.88
CA HIS A 174 -18.20 3.31 4.84
C HIS A 174 -18.11 1.86 4.32
N ASN A 175 -16.90 1.28 4.32
CA ASN A 175 -16.67 -0.10 3.87
C ASN A 175 -16.62 -1.12 5.03
N GLY A 176 -17.14 -0.76 6.21
CA GLY A 176 -17.27 -1.68 7.34
C GLY A 176 -15.95 -1.96 8.08
N PHE A 177 -15.04 -0.99 8.07
CA PHE A 177 -13.81 -1.03 8.88
C PHE A 177 -13.93 -0.11 10.10
N ASP A 178 -13.60 -0.62 11.26
CA ASP A 178 -13.43 0.15 12.49
C ASP A 178 -11.98 0.61 12.61
N ILE A 179 -11.76 1.91 12.85
CA ILE A 179 -10.42 2.48 12.97
C ILE A 179 -9.82 2.09 14.32
N ILE A 180 -8.67 1.43 14.32
CA ILE A 180 -7.87 1.17 15.51
C ILE A 180 -6.96 2.37 15.79
N THR A 181 -6.21 2.80 14.79
CA THR A 181 -5.36 3.99 14.85
C THR A 181 -5.37 4.74 13.53
N ALA A 182 -5.24 6.06 13.59
CA ALA A 182 -5.09 6.92 12.41
C ALA A 182 -4.17 8.08 12.81
N ALA A 183 -2.86 7.85 12.71
CA ALA A 183 -1.83 8.78 13.16
C ALA A 183 -1.21 9.54 11.99
N THR A 184 -1.01 10.83 12.17
CA THR A 184 -0.25 11.65 11.22
C THR A 184 1.21 11.71 11.67
N THR A 185 2.12 11.40 10.74
CA THR A 185 3.58 11.46 10.94
C THR A 185 4.21 12.41 9.95
N SER A 186 5.38 12.94 10.30
CA SER A 186 6.23 13.66 9.36
C SER A 186 6.81 12.71 8.30
N ASP A 187 7.33 13.29 7.21
CA ASP A 187 7.99 12.52 6.17
C ASP A 187 9.36 12.00 6.63
N GLY A 188 9.60 10.70 6.51
CA GLY A 188 10.88 10.07 6.85
C GLY A 188 12.09 10.52 6.01
N LEU A 189 11.84 11.31 4.94
CA LEU A 189 12.89 11.93 4.12
C LEU A 189 13.18 13.39 4.51
N GLY A 190 12.63 13.89 5.63
CA GLY A 190 12.88 15.22 6.14
C GLY A 190 12.25 16.36 5.34
N ARG A 191 11.22 16.09 4.52
CA ARG A 191 10.47 17.12 3.79
C ARG A 191 9.40 17.71 4.70
N GLU A 192 9.63 18.92 5.23
CA GLU A 192 8.77 19.55 6.24
C GLU A 192 7.30 19.76 5.81
N SER A 193 7.03 19.86 4.50
CA SER A 193 5.68 20.05 3.95
C SER A 193 4.90 18.74 3.72
N PHE A 194 5.48 17.57 4.05
CA PHE A 194 4.82 16.29 3.81
C PHE A 194 4.35 15.63 5.10
N ALA A 195 3.05 15.54 5.26
CA ALA A 195 2.41 14.77 6.32
C ALA A 195 1.87 13.45 5.77
N TRP A 196 2.11 12.37 6.49
CA TRP A 196 1.65 11.03 6.15
C TRP A 196 0.59 10.57 7.14
N LEU A 197 -0.49 10.01 6.64
CA LEU A 197 -1.45 9.25 7.44
C LEU A 197 -1.03 7.78 7.45
N ASN A 198 -0.79 7.24 8.64
CA ASN A 198 -0.69 5.80 8.88
C ASN A 198 -1.99 5.36 9.56
N CYS A 199 -2.76 4.55 8.86
CA CYS A 199 -4.07 4.10 9.34
C CYS A 199 -4.08 2.58 9.49
N LEU A 200 -4.46 2.10 10.67
CA LEU A 200 -4.77 0.71 10.96
C LEU A 200 -6.26 0.59 11.28
N ALA A 201 -6.93 -0.29 10.57
CA ALA A 201 -8.34 -0.57 10.76
C ALA A 201 -8.62 -2.07 10.81
N VAL A 202 -9.71 -2.48 11.42
CA VAL A 202 -10.15 -3.85 11.53
C VAL A 202 -11.48 -4.03 10.79
N SER A 203 -11.65 -5.13 10.09
CA SER A 203 -12.92 -5.46 9.46
C SER A 203 -13.96 -5.80 10.54
N GLY A 204 -15.09 -5.09 10.55
CA GLY A 204 -16.19 -5.36 11.48
C GLY A 204 -16.65 -6.82 11.43
N ARG A 205 -17.22 -7.29 12.54
CA ARG A 205 -17.93 -8.57 12.58
C ARG A 205 -19.10 -8.45 11.60
N GLY A 206 -19.12 -9.28 10.57
CA GLY A 206 -20.19 -9.34 9.59
C GLY A 206 -21.52 -9.82 10.17
#